data_f4ca05620871482318c0f16615541eeb
#
_entry.id   f4ca05620871482318c0f16615541eeb
#
_cell.length_a   1.000
_cell.length_b   1.000
_cell.length_c   1.000
_cell.angle_alpha   90.00
_cell.angle_beta   90.00
_cell.angle_gamma   90.00
#
_symmetry.space_group_name_H-M   'P 1'
#
loop_
_entity.id
_entity.type
_entity.pdbx_description
1 polymer ?
#
loop_
_entity_poly.entity_id
_entity_poly.type
_entity_poly.pdbx_seq_one_letter_code
_entity_poly.pdbx_strand_id
1 'polypeptide(L)'
;MPVRSYKPNTPGQRKRSVLVNTEITTSTPEKSLVVSLKKNGGRNNQGRITVRHQGGGAKRKYRIIDFKRNKFDIPGKVASIEYDPNRTANIALINYNDGEKRYIIAPKTLKVNDIVVAGENVDIKVGNALPIMNIPVGTMIHNIELRPGKGGELARSAGASAQILGREGNYVMVRLSSGEQRLVLGTCYATIGEVGNEDQNLVRLGKAGRTRHKGIRPTVRGSVMNPNDHPHGGGEGRAPVGRKAPVTPWGKPALGYKTRKKKTSDKFIVRRRNSK
;
A
#
# COMPACT_ATOMS: atom_id res chain seq x y z
N MET A 1 20.31 11.44 2.73
CA MET A 1 18.85 11.54 2.49
C MET A 1 18.52 10.88 1.18
N PRO A 2 17.61 9.93 1.13
CA PRO A 2 17.27 9.22 -0.11
C PRO A 2 16.38 10.02 -1.06
N VAL A 3 16.01 11.26 -0.73
CA VAL A 3 15.20 12.14 -1.61
C VAL A 3 16.04 13.28 -2.15
N ARG A 4 16.16 13.34 -3.47
CA ARG A 4 16.84 14.42 -4.20
C ARG A 4 15.83 15.41 -4.76
N SER A 5 15.98 16.69 -4.46
CA SER A 5 15.24 17.79 -5.07
C SER A 5 15.93 18.29 -6.35
N TYR A 6 15.15 18.73 -7.33
CA TYR A 6 15.67 19.32 -8.56
C TYR A 6 15.87 20.83 -8.41
N LYS A 7 16.82 21.39 -9.16
CA LYS A 7 16.98 22.85 -9.30
C LYS A 7 15.73 23.44 -9.96
N PRO A 8 15.26 24.63 -9.57
CA PRO A 8 14.02 25.24 -10.06
C PRO A 8 14.16 25.89 -11.44
N ASN A 9 14.81 25.24 -12.39
CA ASN A 9 15.08 25.77 -13.72
C ASN A 9 13.82 25.92 -14.58
N THR A 10 12.77 25.14 -14.30
CA THR A 10 11.49 25.20 -15.00
C THR A 10 10.33 25.07 -14.00
N PRO A 11 9.10 25.56 -14.34
CA PRO A 11 7.94 25.43 -13.46
C PRO A 11 7.67 23.98 -12.98
N GLY A 12 7.87 22.98 -13.86
CA GLY A 12 7.68 21.57 -13.53
C GLY A 12 8.77 20.97 -12.62
N GLN A 13 9.94 21.60 -12.54
CA GLN A 13 11.05 21.15 -11.69
C GLN A 13 11.09 21.86 -10.33
N ARG A 14 10.48 23.06 -10.22
CA ARG A 14 10.50 23.89 -9.02
C ARG A 14 10.16 23.16 -7.72
N LYS A 15 9.21 22.26 -7.74
CA LYS A 15 8.77 21.48 -6.57
C LYS A 15 8.97 19.97 -6.76
N ARG A 16 9.77 19.57 -7.74
CA ARG A 16 9.97 18.16 -8.04
C ARG A 16 11.02 17.54 -7.15
N SER A 17 10.73 16.37 -6.61
CA SER A 17 11.73 15.50 -5.99
C SER A 17 11.61 14.06 -6.49
N VAL A 18 12.66 13.28 -6.30
CA VAL A 18 12.72 11.85 -6.63
C VAL A 18 13.47 11.11 -5.54
N LEU A 19 13.15 9.84 -5.38
CA LEU A 19 13.96 8.93 -4.56
C LEU A 19 15.31 8.68 -5.22
N VAL A 20 16.33 8.57 -4.40
CA VAL A 20 17.63 7.99 -4.78
C VAL A 20 17.57 6.54 -4.32
N ASN A 21 17.34 5.63 -5.25
CA ASN A 21 17.14 4.20 -4.95
C ASN A 21 18.49 3.51 -4.71
N THR A 22 19.05 3.66 -3.53
CA THR A 22 20.33 3.03 -3.15
C THR A 22 20.18 1.54 -2.81
N GLU A 23 18.97 1.11 -2.46
CA GLU A 23 18.67 -0.27 -2.06
C GLU A 23 18.42 -1.21 -3.24
N ILE A 24 18.07 -0.66 -4.41
CA ILE A 24 17.73 -1.46 -5.58
C ILE A 24 19.00 -2.00 -6.22
N THR A 25 19.06 -3.32 -6.33
CA THR A 25 20.23 -4.04 -6.87
C THR A 25 20.08 -4.41 -8.34
N THR A 26 18.85 -4.59 -8.82
CA THR A 26 18.56 -5.02 -10.20
C THR A 26 17.37 -4.24 -10.77
N SER A 27 17.48 -3.86 -12.05
CA SER A 27 16.40 -3.18 -12.79
C SER A 27 15.50 -4.13 -13.60
N THR A 28 15.97 -5.34 -13.88
CA THR A 28 15.27 -6.35 -14.69
C THR A 28 14.56 -7.34 -13.79
N PRO A 29 13.22 -7.48 -13.91
CA PRO A 29 12.48 -8.44 -13.11
C PRO A 29 12.62 -9.87 -13.63
N GLU A 30 12.44 -10.85 -12.75
CA GLU A 30 12.36 -12.28 -13.11
C GLU A 30 11.17 -12.52 -14.06
N LYS A 31 11.45 -13.01 -15.26
CA LYS A 31 10.44 -13.12 -16.34
C LYS A 31 9.29 -14.06 -16.00
N SER A 32 9.56 -15.16 -15.32
CA SER A 32 8.57 -16.17 -14.91
C SER A 32 7.53 -15.62 -13.93
N LEU A 33 7.88 -14.61 -13.15
CA LEU A 33 7.04 -14.00 -12.11
C LEU A 33 6.36 -12.70 -12.57
N VAL A 34 6.35 -12.43 -13.88
CA VAL A 34 5.80 -11.18 -14.42
C VAL A 34 4.66 -11.48 -15.41
N VAL A 35 3.49 -10.88 -15.15
CA VAL A 35 2.30 -11.00 -16.00
C VAL A 35 1.85 -9.64 -16.54
N SER A 36 1.10 -9.66 -17.65
CA SER A 36 0.52 -8.46 -18.22
C SER A 36 -0.60 -7.92 -17.33
N LEU A 37 -0.65 -6.60 -17.13
CA LEU A 37 -1.71 -5.94 -16.39
C LEU A 37 -2.70 -5.26 -17.34
N LYS A 38 -3.92 -5.77 -17.44
CA LYS A 38 -5.02 -5.12 -18.18
C LYS A 38 -5.43 -3.82 -17.47
N LYS A 39 -5.73 -2.78 -18.24
CA LYS A 39 -6.18 -1.49 -17.74
C LYS A 39 -7.65 -1.27 -18.09
N ASN A 40 -8.49 -1.22 -17.09
CA ASN A 40 -9.94 -1.00 -17.28
C ASN A 40 -10.32 0.49 -17.30
N GLY A 41 -9.41 1.40 -16.95
CA GLY A 41 -9.69 2.83 -16.94
C GLY A 41 -10.87 3.26 -16.07
N GLY A 42 -11.15 2.53 -14.98
CA GLY A 42 -12.28 2.78 -14.09
C GLY A 42 -13.63 2.32 -14.63
N ARG A 43 -13.66 1.51 -15.70
CA ARG A 43 -14.88 0.95 -16.28
C ARG A 43 -15.20 -0.41 -15.68
N ASN A 44 -16.50 -0.72 -15.58
CA ASN A 44 -17.01 -2.04 -15.21
C ASN A 44 -17.07 -2.98 -16.43
N ASN A 45 -17.65 -4.18 -16.26
CA ASN A 45 -17.86 -5.17 -17.32
C ASN A 45 -18.79 -4.67 -18.46
N GLN A 46 -19.66 -3.69 -18.19
CA GLN A 46 -20.56 -3.06 -19.17
C GLN A 46 -19.92 -1.84 -19.87
N GLY A 47 -18.64 -1.53 -19.59
CA GLY A 47 -17.95 -0.38 -20.17
C GLY A 47 -18.30 0.97 -19.55
N ARG A 48 -19.16 1.01 -18.53
CA ARG A 48 -19.55 2.25 -17.82
C ARG A 48 -18.50 2.65 -16.80
N ILE A 49 -18.26 3.96 -16.66
CA ILE A 49 -17.33 4.49 -15.64
C ILE A 49 -17.98 4.36 -14.27
N THR A 50 -17.44 3.48 -13.43
CA THR A 50 -17.84 3.29 -12.02
C THR A 50 -16.86 3.93 -11.05
N VAL A 51 -15.60 4.12 -11.46
CA VAL A 51 -14.57 4.85 -10.69
C VAL A 51 -14.03 5.97 -11.57
N ARG A 52 -14.34 7.21 -11.20
CA ARG A 52 -13.88 8.40 -11.93
C ARG A 52 -12.38 8.63 -11.78
N HIS A 53 -11.82 9.45 -12.65
CA HIS A 53 -10.45 9.95 -12.61
C HIS A 53 -9.37 8.83 -12.75
N GLN A 54 -9.71 7.71 -13.39
CA GLN A 54 -8.76 6.65 -13.72
C GLN A 54 -8.63 6.50 -15.23
N GLY A 55 -7.44 6.13 -15.68
CA GLY A 55 -7.15 5.83 -17.08
C GLY A 55 -5.84 6.42 -17.59
N GLY A 56 -5.38 5.94 -18.73
CA GLY A 56 -4.07 6.24 -19.31
C GLY A 56 -2.93 5.69 -18.44
N GLY A 57 -1.89 6.47 -18.29
CA GLY A 57 -0.70 6.09 -17.52
C GLY A 57 0.27 5.20 -18.30
N ALA A 58 1.49 5.05 -17.75
CA ALA A 58 2.53 4.21 -18.34
C ALA A 58 2.12 2.74 -18.40
N LYS A 59 2.59 2.01 -19.43
CA LYS A 59 2.41 0.56 -19.49
C LYS A 59 3.18 -0.09 -18.35
N ARG A 60 2.52 -0.97 -17.57
CA ARG A 60 3.11 -1.66 -16.43
C ARG A 60 2.84 -3.14 -16.53
N LYS A 61 3.79 -3.93 -16.06
CA LYS A 61 3.64 -5.37 -15.83
C LYS A 61 3.44 -5.59 -14.34
N TYR A 62 2.68 -6.60 -13.97
CA TYR A 62 2.46 -6.99 -12.58
C TYR A 62 3.48 -8.04 -12.17
N ARG A 63 4.09 -7.89 -10.99
CA ARG A 63 4.93 -8.91 -10.35
C ARG A 63 4.06 -9.72 -9.43
N ILE A 64 4.15 -11.04 -9.56
CA ILE A 64 3.44 -11.97 -8.68
C ILE A 64 4.17 -11.98 -7.33
N ILE A 65 3.49 -11.47 -6.31
CA ILE A 65 4.06 -11.39 -4.96
C ILE A 65 3.46 -12.48 -4.10
N ASP A 66 4.30 -13.16 -3.36
CA ASP A 66 3.89 -14.14 -2.35
C ASP A 66 3.44 -13.41 -1.07
N PHE A 67 2.14 -13.12 -1.00
CA PHE A 67 1.53 -12.56 0.20
C PHE A 67 1.17 -13.64 1.23
N LYS A 68 1.13 -14.92 0.82
CA LYS A 68 0.73 -16.02 1.68
C LYS A 68 1.88 -16.55 2.54
N ARG A 69 3.11 -16.49 1.98
CA ARG A 69 4.28 -17.05 2.65
C ARG A 69 4.08 -18.52 3.08
N ASN A 70 3.42 -19.30 2.20
CA ASN A 70 3.00 -20.68 2.47
C ASN A 70 4.07 -21.74 2.15
N LYS A 71 5.31 -21.35 1.99
CA LYS A 71 6.44 -22.25 1.80
C LYS A 71 7.15 -22.43 3.14
N PHE A 72 6.67 -23.40 3.91
CA PHE A 72 7.09 -23.60 5.29
C PHE A 72 8.40 -24.36 5.37
N ASP A 73 9.25 -23.99 6.33
CA ASP A 73 10.49 -24.61 6.76
C ASP A 73 11.55 -24.78 5.66
N ILE A 74 11.35 -24.13 4.50
CA ILE A 74 12.33 -24.11 3.41
C ILE A 74 13.04 -22.76 3.43
N PRO A 75 14.35 -22.71 3.67
CA PRO A 75 15.09 -21.46 3.63
C PRO A 75 15.21 -20.93 2.21
N GLY A 76 15.02 -19.62 2.08
CA GLY A 76 15.18 -18.91 0.83
C GLY A 76 16.20 -17.79 0.98
N LYS A 77 17.10 -17.66 0.01
CA LYS A 77 18.12 -16.63 -0.04
C LYS A 77 17.64 -15.43 -0.82
N VAL A 78 17.81 -14.22 -0.30
CA VAL A 78 17.53 -12.97 -1.01
C VAL A 78 18.52 -12.82 -2.17
N ALA A 79 18.03 -12.90 -3.39
CA ALA A 79 18.83 -12.76 -4.61
C ALA A 79 18.98 -11.29 -5.05
N SER A 80 17.90 -10.52 -5.00
CA SER A 80 17.89 -9.11 -5.41
C SER A 80 16.81 -8.33 -4.70
N ILE A 81 16.99 -7.01 -4.63
CA ILE A 81 15.95 -6.04 -4.25
C ILE A 81 15.59 -5.24 -5.48
N GLU A 82 14.29 -5.15 -5.80
CA GLU A 82 13.80 -4.62 -7.06
C GLU A 82 12.70 -3.57 -6.88
N TYR A 83 12.59 -2.70 -7.89
CA TYR A 83 11.49 -1.74 -8.00
C TYR A 83 10.23 -2.39 -8.57
N ASP A 84 9.07 -2.15 -7.95
CA ASP A 84 7.76 -2.52 -8.52
C ASP A 84 6.94 -1.26 -8.85
N PRO A 85 6.52 -1.06 -10.12
CA PRO A 85 5.71 0.10 -10.52
C PRO A 85 4.27 0.05 -9.99
N ASN A 86 3.82 -1.06 -9.40
CA ASN A 86 2.45 -1.26 -8.94
C ASN A 86 2.27 -0.99 -7.43
N ARG A 87 3.37 -0.81 -6.70
CA ARG A 87 3.36 -0.52 -5.26
C ARG A 87 4.39 0.53 -4.89
N THR A 88 4.27 1.07 -3.70
CA THR A 88 5.22 2.03 -3.16
C THR A 88 6.43 1.36 -2.50
N ALA A 89 6.27 0.15 -1.99
CA ALA A 89 7.33 -0.66 -1.40
C ALA A 89 8.22 -1.30 -2.48
N ASN A 90 9.51 -1.47 -2.19
CA ASN A 90 10.39 -2.35 -2.96
C ASN A 90 10.00 -3.81 -2.72
N ILE A 91 10.41 -4.68 -3.63
CA ILE A 91 10.22 -6.13 -3.54
C ILE A 91 11.57 -6.84 -3.51
N ALA A 92 11.63 -7.99 -2.88
CA ALA A 92 12.81 -8.85 -2.86
C ALA A 92 12.54 -10.16 -3.59
N LEU A 93 13.45 -10.55 -4.48
CA LEU A 93 13.43 -11.86 -5.12
C LEU A 93 14.10 -12.86 -4.19
N ILE A 94 13.39 -13.93 -3.88
CA ILE A 94 13.86 -15.00 -3.01
C ILE A 94 14.09 -16.26 -3.87
N ASN A 95 15.28 -16.82 -3.79
CA ASN A 95 15.60 -18.12 -4.34
C ASN A 95 15.55 -19.13 -3.21
N TYR A 96 14.60 -20.04 -3.23
CA TYR A 96 14.47 -21.12 -2.26
C TYR A 96 15.42 -22.27 -2.60
N ASN A 97 15.81 -23.06 -1.59
CA ASN A 97 16.75 -24.18 -1.76
C ASN A 97 16.22 -25.29 -2.68
N ASP A 98 14.89 -25.37 -2.88
CA ASP A 98 14.25 -26.29 -3.81
C ASP A 98 14.18 -25.76 -5.26
N GLY A 99 14.81 -24.63 -5.56
CA GLY A 99 14.87 -24.01 -6.89
C GLY A 99 13.71 -23.09 -7.24
N GLU A 100 12.62 -23.04 -6.44
CA GLU A 100 11.52 -22.11 -6.67
C GLU A 100 11.94 -20.68 -6.38
N LYS A 101 11.46 -19.73 -7.19
CA LYS A 101 11.66 -18.31 -6.98
C LYS A 101 10.33 -17.64 -6.63
N ARG A 102 10.35 -16.74 -5.65
CA ARG A 102 9.17 -15.91 -5.31
C ARG A 102 9.58 -14.48 -4.98
N TYR A 103 8.69 -13.54 -5.27
CA TYR A 103 8.81 -12.18 -4.78
C TYR A 103 8.12 -12.03 -3.43
N ILE A 104 8.75 -11.33 -2.50
CA ILE A 104 8.15 -10.87 -1.25
C ILE A 104 8.22 -9.34 -1.17
N ILE A 105 7.45 -8.73 -0.27
CA ILE A 105 7.64 -7.32 0.07
C ILE A 105 8.98 -7.19 0.79
N ALA A 106 9.83 -6.26 0.36
CA ALA A 106 11.13 -6.04 1.00
C ALA A 106 10.93 -5.27 2.31
N PRO A 107 11.24 -5.87 3.48
CA PRO A 107 11.29 -5.13 4.73
C PRO A 107 12.52 -4.21 4.78
N LYS A 108 12.42 -3.19 5.61
CA LYS A 108 13.55 -2.31 5.96
C LYS A 108 14.68 -3.16 6.55
N THR A 109 15.89 -2.87 6.19
CA THR A 109 17.12 -3.58 6.62
C THR A 109 17.42 -4.90 5.94
N LEU A 110 16.50 -5.50 5.17
CA LEU A 110 16.78 -6.71 4.41
C LEU A 110 17.86 -6.44 3.35
N LYS A 111 18.85 -7.32 3.27
CA LYS A 111 19.97 -7.22 2.32
C LYS A 111 20.02 -8.42 1.38
N VAL A 112 20.74 -8.27 0.28
CA VAL A 112 21.07 -9.40 -0.59
C VAL A 112 21.93 -10.41 0.18
N ASN A 113 21.69 -11.68 -0.03
CA ASN A 113 22.24 -12.86 0.65
C ASN A 113 21.64 -13.15 2.03
N ASP A 114 20.75 -12.34 2.59
CA ASP A 114 20.03 -12.71 3.81
C ASP A 114 19.17 -13.94 3.55
N ILE A 115 18.98 -14.76 4.60
CA ILE A 115 18.13 -15.95 4.56
C ILE A 115 16.80 -15.62 5.20
N VAL A 116 15.70 -15.96 4.53
CA VAL A 116 14.34 -15.80 5.02
C VAL A 116 13.61 -17.13 5.01
N VAL A 117 12.86 -17.41 6.08
CA VAL A 117 12.09 -18.63 6.26
C VAL A 117 10.67 -18.28 6.68
N ALA A 118 9.71 -19.13 6.33
CA ALA A 118 8.36 -19.08 6.88
C ALA A 118 8.07 -20.41 7.59
N GLY A 119 7.43 -20.37 8.75
CA GLY A 119 7.11 -21.56 9.53
C GLY A 119 6.57 -21.21 10.90
N GLU A 120 6.21 -22.24 11.69
CA GLU A 120 5.68 -22.03 13.03
C GLU A 120 6.78 -21.77 14.07
N ASN A 121 7.93 -22.43 13.93
CA ASN A 121 9.06 -22.39 14.87
C ASN A 121 10.30 -21.78 14.23
N VAL A 122 10.15 -20.60 13.63
CA VAL A 122 11.25 -19.92 12.95
C VAL A 122 11.78 -18.77 13.83
N ASP A 123 13.07 -18.45 13.72
CA ASP A 123 13.71 -17.35 14.43
C ASP A 123 13.02 -16.01 14.18
N ILE A 124 13.02 -15.16 15.21
CA ILE A 124 12.46 -13.80 15.14
C ILE A 124 13.46 -12.87 14.43
N LYS A 125 13.61 -13.07 13.11
CA LYS A 125 14.48 -12.27 12.24
C LYS A 125 13.66 -11.51 11.21
N VAL A 126 14.14 -10.33 10.80
CA VAL A 126 13.47 -9.50 9.77
C VAL A 126 13.32 -10.28 8.47
N GLY A 127 12.11 -10.30 7.92
CA GLY A 127 11.77 -11.04 6.70
C GLY A 127 11.19 -12.43 6.93
N ASN A 128 11.35 -13.02 8.12
CA ASN A 128 10.72 -14.29 8.46
C ASN A 128 9.23 -14.12 8.69
N ALA A 129 8.45 -15.15 8.36
CA ALA A 129 7.00 -15.15 8.50
C ALA A 129 6.56 -16.28 9.45
N LEU A 130 5.75 -15.91 10.47
CA LEU A 130 5.25 -16.81 11.50
C LEU A 130 3.77 -16.56 11.77
N PRO A 131 3.05 -17.51 12.42
CA PRO A 131 1.78 -17.24 13.05
C PRO A 131 1.93 -16.10 14.07
N ILE A 132 0.99 -15.15 14.08
CA ILE A 132 1.11 -13.96 14.94
C ILE A 132 1.19 -14.32 16.42
N MET A 133 0.58 -15.44 16.83
CA MET A 133 0.63 -15.97 18.19
C MET A 133 2.05 -16.26 18.66
N ASN A 134 2.94 -16.70 17.76
CA ASN A 134 4.31 -17.09 18.08
C ASN A 134 5.28 -15.91 18.11
N ILE A 135 4.84 -14.72 17.67
CA ILE A 135 5.68 -13.51 17.62
C ILE A 135 5.60 -12.77 18.96
N PRO A 136 6.72 -12.38 19.59
CA PRO A 136 6.74 -11.65 20.86
C PRO A 136 5.96 -10.33 20.83
N VAL A 137 5.37 -9.96 21.96
CA VAL A 137 4.73 -8.66 22.16
C VAL A 137 5.76 -7.53 21.99
N GLY A 138 5.33 -6.40 21.43
CA GLY A 138 6.20 -5.27 21.12
C GLY A 138 6.86 -5.33 19.73
N THR A 139 6.91 -6.51 19.09
CA THR A 139 7.54 -6.70 17.78
C THR A 139 6.78 -5.94 16.68
N MET A 140 7.55 -5.32 15.77
CA MET A 140 7.00 -4.69 14.56
C MET A 140 6.83 -5.76 13.48
N ILE A 141 5.66 -5.76 12.84
CA ILE A 141 5.27 -6.74 11.82
C ILE A 141 4.65 -6.05 10.61
N HIS A 142 4.69 -6.71 9.46
CA HIS A 142 4.04 -6.28 8.23
C HIS A 142 3.42 -7.47 7.49
N ASN A 143 2.78 -7.23 6.34
CA ASN A 143 2.14 -8.28 5.53
C ASN A 143 1.22 -9.21 6.34
N ILE A 144 0.33 -8.62 7.14
CA ILE A 144 -0.49 -9.31 8.13
C ILE A 144 -1.74 -9.88 7.47
N GLU A 145 -2.02 -11.15 7.72
CA GLU A 145 -3.28 -11.77 7.33
C GLU A 145 -4.45 -11.35 8.23
N LEU A 146 -5.64 -11.33 7.65
CA LEU A 146 -6.90 -11.16 8.38
C LEU A 146 -7.69 -12.46 8.52
N ARG A 147 -7.41 -13.43 7.67
CA ARG A 147 -7.97 -14.78 7.68
C ARG A 147 -6.83 -15.74 7.36
N PRO A 148 -6.71 -16.86 8.09
CA PRO A 148 -5.66 -17.84 7.87
C PRO A 148 -5.61 -18.31 6.40
N GLY A 149 -4.44 -18.37 5.81
CA GLY A 149 -4.19 -18.85 4.45
C GLY A 149 -4.67 -17.95 3.31
N LYS A 150 -5.29 -16.80 3.60
CA LYS A 150 -5.73 -15.85 2.56
C LYS A 150 -4.57 -15.06 1.96
N GLY A 151 -3.52 -14.86 2.73
CA GLY A 151 -2.39 -13.97 2.42
C GLY A 151 -2.53 -12.60 3.07
N GLY A 152 -1.41 -11.92 3.26
CA GLY A 152 -1.34 -10.65 3.95
C GLY A 152 -2.18 -9.56 3.28
N GLU A 153 -2.96 -8.84 4.08
CA GLU A 153 -3.84 -7.74 3.64
C GLU A 153 -3.44 -6.40 4.26
N LEU A 154 -2.90 -6.38 5.47
CA LEU A 154 -2.54 -5.19 6.21
C LEU A 154 -1.03 -4.92 6.14
N ALA A 155 -0.64 -3.64 6.32
CA ALA A 155 0.75 -3.18 6.40
C ALA A 155 1.63 -3.66 5.24
N ARG A 156 1.27 -3.30 3.98
CA ARG A 156 1.98 -3.69 2.76
C ARG A 156 2.59 -2.54 1.97
N SER A 157 2.25 -1.30 2.29
CA SER A 157 2.80 -0.12 1.61
C SER A 157 4.12 0.31 2.23
N ALA A 158 4.91 1.10 1.49
CA ALA A 158 6.19 1.64 1.95
C ALA A 158 6.07 2.31 3.32
N GLY A 159 6.98 1.99 4.23
CA GLY A 159 7.00 2.50 5.60
C GLY A 159 5.84 2.03 6.48
N ALA A 160 4.99 1.12 6.01
CA ALA A 160 3.91 0.60 6.83
C ALA A 160 4.39 -0.52 7.75
N SER A 161 3.92 -0.48 8.98
CA SER A 161 4.15 -1.50 10.00
C SER A 161 2.95 -1.59 10.93
N ALA A 162 2.91 -2.61 11.74
CA ALA A 162 1.98 -2.73 12.86
C ALA A 162 2.73 -3.33 14.04
N GLN A 163 2.32 -2.99 15.25
CA GLN A 163 2.93 -3.47 16.49
C GLN A 163 2.00 -4.44 17.21
N ILE A 164 2.55 -5.54 17.67
CA ILE A 164 1.83 -6.46 18.57
C ILE A 164 1.77 -5.84 19.95
N LEU A 165 0.55 -5.66 20.49
CA LEU A 165 0.33 -5.06 21.81
C LEU A 165 0.12 -6.10 22.90
N GLY A 166 -0.51 -7.23 22.57
CA GLY A 166 -0.85 -8.26 23.55
C GLY A 166 -1.57 -9.42 22.92
N ARG A 167 -1.87 -10.44 23.74
CA ARG A 167 -2.59 -11.65 23.35
C ARG A 167 -3.84 -11.79 24.22
N GLU A 168 -4.95 -12.21 23.63
CA GLU A 168 -6.23 -12.38 24.31
C GLU A 168 -6.91 -13.65 23.78
N GLY A 169 -6.81 -14.73 24.51
CA GLY A 169 -7.29 -16.04 24.08
C GLY A 169 -6.66 -16.45 22.73
N ASN A 170 -7.50 -16.72 21.74
CA ASN A 170 -7.06 -17.08 20.38
C ASN A 170 -6.73 -15.88 19.49
N TYR A 171 -6.81 -14.66 20.02
CA TYR A 171 -6.57 -13.43 19.26
C TYR A 171 -5.34 -12.70 19.76
N VAL A 172 -4.74 -11.95 18.84
CA VAL A 172 -3.62 -11.06 19.12
C VAL A 172 -4.05 -9.63 18.81
N MET A 173 -3.84 -8.72 19.76
CA MET A 173 -4.12 -7.31 19.60
C MET A 173 -2.98 -6.64 18.86
N VAL A 174 -3.29 -5.99 17.74
CA VAL A 174 -2.33 -5.33 16.86
C VAL A 174 -2.69 -3.86 16.67
N ARG A 175 -1.71 -2.97 16.85
CA ARG A 175 -1.81 -1.53 16.57
C ARG A 175 -1.27 -1.25 15.17
N LEU A 176 -2.13 -0.76 14.29
CA LEU A 176 -1.77 -0.36 12.94
C LEU A 176 -1.12 1.03 12.91
N SER A 177 -0.42 1.37 11.82
CA SER A 177 0.16 2.70 11.59
C SER A 177 -0.85 3.85 11.61
N SER A 178 -2.14 3.54 11.40
CA SER A 178 -3.24 4.51 11.53
C SER A 178 -3.61 4.84 12.99
N GLY A 179 -3.08 4.10 13.97
CA GLY A 179 -3.46 4.15 15.39
C GLY A 179 -4.66 3.25 15.75
N GLU A 180 -5.31 2.60 14.78
CA GLU A 180 -6.37 1.62 15.03
C GLU A 180 -5.79 0.40 15.74
N GLN A 181 -6.45 -0.03 16.82
CA GLN A 181 -6.16 -1.28 17.54
C GLN A 181 -7.23 -2.29 17.19
N ARG A 182 -6.78 -3.45 16.74
CA ARG A 182 -7.70 -4.52 16.35
C ARG A 182 -7.20 -5.90 16.73
N LEU A 183 -8.14 -6.82 16.88
CA LEU A 183 -7.89 -8.23 17.09
C LEU A 183 -7.66 -8.94 15.75
N VAL A 184 -6.66 -9.78 15.69
CA VAL A 184 -6.35 -10.68 14.58
C VAL A 184 -6.22 -12.08 15.14
N LEU A 185 -6.75 -13.09 14.44
CA LEU A 185 -6.67 -14.48 14.88
C LEU A 185 -5.21 -14.93 14.96
N GLY A 186 -4.82 -15.59 16.03
CA GLY A 186 -3.44 -15.97 16.31
C GLY A 186 -2.78 -16.89 15.28
N THR A 187 -3.59 -17.70 14.56
CA THR A 187 -3.16 -18.57 13.45
C THR A 187 -2.87 -17.81 12.14
N CYS A 188 -3.24 -16.51 12.04
CA CYS A 188 -2.89 -15.69 10.89
C CYS A 188 -1.38 -15.46 10.83
N TYR A 189 -0.82 -15.50 9.63
CA TYR A 189 0.61 -15.22 9.41
C TYR A 189 0.90 -13.73 9.31
N ALA A 190 2.06 -13.35 9.79
CA ALA A 190 2.64 -12.02 9.58
C ALA A 190 4.15 -12.13 9.34
N THR A 191 4.72 -11.13 8.69
CA THR A 191 6.16 -11.05 8.45
C THR A 191 6.79 -10.06 9.43
N ILE A 192 7.94 -10.42 10.01
CA ILE A 192 8.66 -9.61 11.00
C ILE A 192 9.34 -8.43 10.31
N GLY A 193 9.29 -7.27 10.98
CA GLY A 193 9.91 -6.02 10.53
C GLY A 193 8.92 -5.02 9.94
N GLU A 194 9.44 -3.89 9.51
CA GLU A 194 8.72 -2.80 8.84
C GLU A 194 8.95 -2.86 7.33
N VAL A 195 8.00 -2.40 6.54
CA VAL A 195 8.18 -2.30 5.08
C VAL A 195 9.18 -1.21 4.76
N GLY A 196 10.13 -1.50 3.88
CA GLY A 196 11.15 -0.55 3.42
C GLY A 196 10.60 0.60 2.57
N ASN A 197 11.51 1.46 2.06
CA ASN A 197 11.21 2.60 1.17
C ASN A 197 10.28 3.66 1.79
N GLU A 198 10.39 3.93 3.09
CA GLU A 198 9.55 4.86 3.85
C GLU A 198 9.52 6.28 3.27
N ASP A 199 10.64 6.75 2.71
CA ASP A 199 10.79 8.08 2.13
C ASP A 199 9.98 8.31 0.85
N GLN A 200 9.31 7.29 0.31
CA GLN A 200 8.40 7.41 -0.83
C GLN A 200 7.31 8.46 -0.59
N ASN A 201 6.90 8.67 0.65
CA ASN A 201 5.91 9.68 1.03
C ASN A 201 6.41 11.12 0.90
N LEU A 202 7.72 11.34 0.92
CA LEU A 202 8.36 12.64 0.80
C LEU A 202 8.49 13.10 -0.67
N VAL A 203 8.24 12.23 -1.64
CA VAL A 203 8.39 12.51 -3.06
C VAL A 203 7.30 13.44 -3.56
N ARG A 204 7.72 14.55 -4.17
CA ARG A 204 6.83 15.52 -4.80
C ARG A 204 6.87 15.35 -6.33
N LEU A 205 5.71 15.16 -6.93
CA LEU A 205 5.61 14.92 -8.38
C LEU A 205 5.97 16.15 -9.23
N GLY A 206 5.69 17.35 -8.74
CA GLY A 206 6.08 18.64 -9.33
C GLY A 206 5.23 19.11 -10.51
N LYS A 207 4.63 18.22 -11.30
CA LYS A 207 3.78 18.56 -12.46
C LYS A 207 2.64 17.57 -12.69
N ALA A 208 1.56 18.05 -13.30
CA ALA A 208 0.37 17.25 -13.62
C ALA A 208 0.67 16.07 -14.54
N GLY A 209 1.61 16.20 -15.49
CA GLY A 209 1.98 15.10 -16.38
C GLY A 209 2.51 13.86 -15.65
N ARG A 210 3.20 14.02 -14.52
CA ARG A 210 3.65 12.87 -13.70
C ARG A 210 2.48 12.15 -13.02
N THR A 211 1.45 12.90 -12.62
CA THR A 211 0.20 12.31 -12.11
C THR A 211 -0.53 11.56 -13.22
N ARG A 212 -0.54 12.11 -14.46
CA ARG A 212 -1.08 11.44 -15.64
C ARG A 212 -0.35 10.12 -15.94
N HIS A 213 0.97 10.07 -15.81
CA HIS A 213 1.75 8.83 -15.99
C HIS A 213 1.39 7.74 -14.98
N LYS A 214 0.93 8.12 -13.78
CA LYS A 214 0.40 7.16 -12.78
C LYS A 214 -0.98 6.60 -13.12
N GLY A 215 -1.64 7.10 -14.16
CA GLY A 215 -2.99 6.68 -14.55
C GLY A 215 -4.11 7.47 -13.88
N ILE A 216 -3.79 8.59 -13.25
CA ILE A 216 -4.76 9.49 -12.64
C ILE A 216 -5.15 10.56 -13.64
N ARG A 217 -6.44 10.64 -13.99
CA ARG A 217 -7.00 11.69 -14.86
C ARG A 217 -7.25 12.98 -14.07
N PRO A 218 -7.30 14.15 -14.75
CA PRO A 218 -7.62 15.41 -14.10
C PRO A 218 -8.99 15.39 -13.42
N THR A 219 -9.08 16.08 -12.29
CA THR A 219 -10.33 16.30 -11.56
C THR A 219 -10.81 17.73 -11.79
N VAL A 220 -12.04 17.89 -12.24
CA VAL A 220 -12.70 19.19 -12.40
C VAL A 220 -13.41 19.53 -11.09
N ARG A 221 -13.28 20.78 -10.63
CA ARG A 221 -13.98 21.28 -9.44
C ARG A 221 -15.48 21.41 -9.71
N GLY A 222 -16.32 21.11 -8.74
CA GLY A 222 -17.78 21.25 -8.87
C GLY A 222 -18.22 22.67 -9.15
N SER A 223 -17.50 23.70 -8.64
CA SER A 223 -17.80 25.11 -8.83
C SER A 223 -17.61 25.66 -10.27
N VAL A 224 -16.99 24.85 -11.16
CA VAL A 224 -16.83 25.20 -12.58
C VAL A 224 -17.72 24.36 -13.49
N MET A 225 -18.64 23.61 -12.92
CA MET A 225 -19.65 22.83 -13.62
C MET A 225 -20.97 23.56 -13.69
N ASN A 226 -21.90 23.05 -14.50
CA ASN A 226 -23.25 23.55 -14.54
C ASN A 226 -24.06 23.14 -13.29
N PRO A 227 -25.16 23.85 -12.94
CA PRO A 227 -25.99 23.52 -11.78
C PRO A 227 -26.59 22.09 -11.80
N ASN A 228 -26.85 21.53 -12.99
CA ASN A 228 -27.34 20.18 -13.16
C ASN A 228 -26.27 19.10 -12.94
N ASP A 229 -24.95 19.43 -13.08
CA ASP A 229 -23.87 18.49 -12.96
C ASP A 229 -23.30 18.38 -11.54
N HIS A 230 -23.40 19.48 -10.78
CA HIS A 230 -22.87 19.52 -9.42
C HIS A 230 -23.62 20.52 -8.54
N PRO A 231 -23.88 20.20 -7.25
CA PRO A 231 -24.53 21.14 -6.31
C PRO A 231 -23.78 22.46 -6.07
N HIS A 232 -22.53 22.58 -6.48
CA HIS A 232 -21.72 23.80 -6.44
C HIS A 232 -21.65 24.51 -7.80
N GLY A 233 -22.36 23.99 -8.81
CA GLY A 233 -22.32 24.53 -10.16
C GLY A 233 -23.14 25.79 -10.32
N GLY A 234 -22.87 26.53 -11.39
CA GLY A 234 -23.50 27.78 -11.75
C GLY A 234 -22.78 29.02 -11.24
N GLY A 235 -23.32 30.19 -11.60
CA GLY A 235 -22.77 31.51 -11.28
C GLY A 235 -21.86 32.06 -12.36
N GLU A 236 -21.57 33.35 -12.26
CA GLU A 236 -20.70 34.09 -13.17
C GLU A 236 -19.25 34.06 -12.70
N GLY A 237 -18.32 33.94 -13.63
CA GLY A 237 -16.88 34.03 -13.40
C GLY A 237 -16.36 33.01 -12.37
N ARG A 238 -15.71 33.52 -11.33
CA ARG A 238 -15.14 32.69 -10.25
C ARG A 238 -16.14 32.55 -9.09
N ALA A 239 -17.20 31.76 -9.31
CA ALA A 239 -18.24 31.56 -8.32
C ALA A 239 -17.74 30.82 -7.07
N PRO A 240 -18.23 31.16 -5.86
CA PRO A 240 -17.97 30.44 -4.61
C PRO A 240 -18.74 29.14 -4.55
N VAL A 241 -18.53 28.36 -3.48
CA VAL A 241 -19.26 27.10 -3.22
C VAL A 241 -20.76 27.33 -2.99
N GLY A 242 -21.15 28.52 -2.50
CA GLY A 242 -22.56 28.93 -2.29
C GLY A 242 -23.32 28.13 -1.23
N ARG A 243 -22.60 27.35 -0.33
CA ARG A 243 -23.21 26.54 0.72
C ARG A 243 -22.42 26.66 2.02
N LYS A 244 -23.06 26.36 3.17
CA LYS A 244 -22.40 26.37 4.48
C LYS A 244 -21.16 25.43 4.55
N ALA A 245 -21.18 24.31 3.83
CA ALA A 245 -20.07 23.37 3.74
C ALA A 245 -20.01 22.74 2.35
N PRO A 246 -18.82 22.31 1.89
CA PRO A 246 -18.66 21.59 0.63
C PRO A 246 -19.45 20.27 0.64
N VAL A 247 -20.05 19.96 -0.50
CA VAL A 247 -20.79 18.69 -0.70
C VAL A 247 -20.22 17.91 -1.87
N THR A 248 -20.50 16.61 -1.90
CA THR A 248 -20.18 15.73 -3.02
C THR A 248 -21.14 15.99 -4.20
N PRO A 249 -20.88 15.46 -5.42
CA PRO A 249 -21.81 15.54 -6.55
C PRO A 249 -23.21 15.01 -6.25
N TRP A 250 -23.34 14.14 -5.25
CA TRP A 250 -24.61 13.56 -4.79
C TRP A 250 -25.23 14.31 -3.60
N GLY A 251 -24.74 15.51 -3.28
CA GLY A 251 -25.30 16.35 -2.22
C GLY A 251 -24.92 15.98 -0.79
N LYS A 252 -24.12 14.92 -0.57
CA LYS A 252 -23.65 14.54 0.78
C LYS A 252 -22.51 15.45 1.25
N PRO A 253 -22.37 15.74 2.56
CA PRO A 253 -21.22 16.48 3.09
C PRO A 253 -19.90 15.86 2.63
N ALA A 254 -18.98 16.68 2.10
CA ALA A 254 -17.69 16.23 1.60
C ALA A 254 -16.65 16.04 2.72
N LEU A 255 -16.78 16.79 3.82
CA LEU A 255 -15.84 16.77 4.96
C LEU A 255 -16.59 16.38 6.24
N GLY A 256 -15.89 15.67 7.12
CA GLY A 256 -16.37 15.29 8.46
C GLY A 256 -17.45 14.20 8.51
N TYR A 257 -18.03 13.81 7.39
CA TYR A 257 -19.07 12.79 7.36
C TYR A 257 -18.48 11.37 7.51
N LYS A 258 -19.00 10.61 8.47
CA LYS A 258 -18.62 9.21 8.68
C LYS A 258 -19.25 8.33 7.60
N THR A 259 -18.45 7.92 6.62
CA THR A 259 -18.89 7.10 5.48
C THR A 259 -18.90 5.60 5.76
N ARG A 260 -18.11 5.10 6.75
CA ARG A 260 -18.08 3.69 7.12
C ARG A 260 -19.39 3.28 7.81
N LYS A 261 -20.15 2.40 7.18
CA LYS A 261 -21.33 1.74 7.79
C LYS A 261 -20.87 0.67 8.78
N LYS A 262 -21.79 0.18 9.64
CA LYS A 262 -21.57 -1.00 10.48
C LYS A 262 -21.21 -2.21 9.59
N LYS A 263 -20.17 -2.94 9.99
CA LYS A 263 -19.71 -4.16 9.31
C LYS A 263 -19.46 -5.25 10.33
N THR A 264 -19.55 -6.50 9.91
CA THR A 264 -19.25 -7.68 10.76
C THR A 264 -17.83 -7.63 11.35
N SER A 265 -16.91 -7.00 10.65
CA SER A 265 -15.52 -6.79 11.11
C SER A 265 -15.36 -5.74 12.23
N ASP A 266 -16.43 -5.01 12.61
CA ASP A 266 -16.35 -4.00 13.67
C ASP A 266 -16.12 -4.63 15.06
N LYS A 267 -16.54 -5.88 15.27
CA LYS A 267 -16.26 -6.64 16.49
C LYS A 267 -14.76 -6.89 16.76
N PHE A 268 -13.95 -6.84 15.74
CA PHE A 268 -12.50 -6.99 15.86
C PHE A 268 -11.76 -5.67 16.07
N ILE A 269 -12.43 -4.53 16.09
CA ILE A 269 -11.82 -3.22 16.31
C ILE A 269 -12.03 -2.84 17.78
N VAL A 270 -10.95 -2.90 18.56
CA VAL A 270 -10.94 -2.53 19.98
C VAL A 270 -10.94 -1.01 20.12
N ARG A 271 -10.05 -0.32 19.40
CA ARG A 271 -9.95 1.14 19.42
C ARG A 271 -9.84 1.69 18.01
N ARG A 272 -10.70 2.63 17.67
CA ARG A 272 -10.64 3.32 16.36
C ARG A 272 -9.54 4.40 16.37
N ARG A 273 -9.01 4.75 15.19
CA ARG A 273 -7.94 5.75 15.04
C ARG A 273 -8.25 7.12 15.65
N ASN A 274 -9.53 7.52 15.69
CA ASN A 274 -9.98 8.83 16.15
C ASN A 274 -10.77 8.74 17.48
N SER A 275 -10.75 7.63 18.20
CA SER A 275 -11.35 7.56 19.54
C SER A 275 -10.42 8.27 20.52
N LYS A 276 -10.97 9.29 21.20
CA LYS A 276 -10.35 9.86 22.39
C LYS A 276 -10.33 8.85 23.53
#